data_f9ba4c7fd587deea704b8b71dee05611
#
_entry.id   f9ba4c7fd587deea704b8b71dee05611
#
_cell.length_a   1.000
_cell.length_b   1.000
_cell.length_c   1.000
_cell.angle_alpha   90.00
_cell.angle_beta   90.00
_cell.angle_gamma   90.00
#
_symmetry.space_group_name_H-M   'P 1'
#
loop_
_entity.id
_entity.type
_entity.pdbx_description
1 polymer ?
#
loop_
_entity_poly.entity_id
_entity_poly.type
_entity_poly.pdbx_seq_one_letter_code
_entity_poly.pdbx_strand_id
1 'polypeptide(L)'
;MFDKVKDMYKLQKEAKEIKKKLKNIHIEATQDGFTVVMDGEFEVISVTISDEAMAEAAKNKKGLEGAIQKCLNKATKKAQQVAAEEMKGVMGQMGLGG
;
A
#
# COMPACT_ATOMS: atom_id res chain seq x y z
N MET A 1 -26.26 20.05 18.88
CA MET A 1 -24.91 20.59 19.09
C MET A 1 -23.95 19.57 19.67
N PHE A 2 -24.35 18.89 20.72
CA PHE A 2 -23.47 17.88 21.32
C PHE A 2 -23.18 16.71 20.38
N ASP A 3 -24.10 16.40 19.47
CA ASP A 3 -23.95 15.31 18.52
C ASP A 3 -22.83 15.54 17.52
N LYS A 4 -22.59 16.80 17.12
CA LYS A 4 -21.52 17.14 16.19
C LYS A 4 -20.13 16.88 16.79
N VAL A 5 -19.95 17.17 18.07
CA VAL A 5 -18.67 16.94 18.77
C VAL A 5 -18.42 15.44 18.92
N LYS A 6 -19.45 14.68 19.29
CA LYS A 6 -19.36 13.22 19.38
C LYS A 6 -19.07 12.59 18.04
N ASP A 7 -19.72 13.10 16.98
CA ASP A 7 -19.52 12.58 15.63
C ASP A 7 -18.08 12.86 15.13
N MET A 8 -17.54 14.05 15.41
CA MET A 8 -16.17 14.38 15.05
C MET A 8 -15.17 13.49 15.80
N TYR A 9 -15.40 13.26 17.09
CA TYR A 9 -14.55 12.38 17.88
C TYR A 9 -14.58 10.95 17.35
N LYS A 10 -15.76 10.47 17.03
CA LYS A 10 -15.95 9.14 16.44
C LYS A 10 -15.26 9.00 15.10
N LEU A 11 -15.35 10.03 14.25
CA LEU A 11 -14.70 10.05 12.95
C LEU A 11 -13.17 10.03 13.10
N GLN A 12 -12.63 10.77 14.05
CA GLN A 12 -11.20 10.77 14.32
C GLN A 12 -10.71 9.40 14.80
N LYS A 13 -11.49 8.76 15.66
CA LYS A 13 -11.16 7.43 16.17
C LYS A 13 -11.16 6.40 15.04
N GLU A 14 -12.16 6.45 14.19
CA GLU A 14 -12.28 5.54 13.05
C GLU A 14 -11.18 5.78 12.03
N ALA A 15 -10.80 7.05 11.80
CA ALA A 15 -9.69 7.39 10.91
C ALA A 15 -8.38 6.81 11.42
N LYS A 16 -8.15 6.85 12.73
CA LYS A 16 -6.96 6.25 13.36
C LYS A 16 -6.95 4.73 13.22
N GLU A 17 -8.11 4.10 13.36
CA GLU A 17 -8.25 2.66 13.20
C GLU A 17 -7.97 2.23 11.76
N ILE A 18 -8.47 2.98 10.78
CA ILE A 18 -8.19 2.73 9.36
C ILE A 18 -6.69 2.84 9.10
N LYS A 19 -6.08 3.90 9.59
CA LYS A 19 -4.65 4.14 9.43
C LYS A 19 -3.83 2.98 9.98
N LYS A 20 -4.21 2.51 11.16
CA LYS A 20 -3.59 1.35 11.81
C LYS A 20 -3.75 0.08 10.99
N LYS A 21 -4.94 -0.14 10.45
CA LYS A 21 -5.24 -1.26 9.57
C LYS A 21 -4.38 -1.23 8.31
N LEU A 22 -4.30 -0.07 7.67
CA LEU A 22 -3.53 0.10 6.45
C LEU A 22 -2.04 -0.15 6.68
N LYS A 23 -1.51 0.27 7.82
CA LYS A 23 -0.11 0.02 8.19
C LYS A 23 0.20 -1.46 8.35
N ASN A 24 -0.78 -2.26 8.76
CA ASN A 24 -0.61 -3.69 8.98
C ASN A 24 -0.85 -4.53 7.73
N ILE A 25 -1.32 -3.91 6.65
CA ILE A 25 -1.50 -4.57 5.37
C ILE A 25 -0.17 -4.55 4.62
N HIS A 26 0.32 -5.72 4.22
CA HIS A 26 1.56 -5.86 3.47
C HIS A 26 1.23 -6.30 2.04
N ILE A 27 1.64 -5.49 1.09
CA ILE A 27 1.41 -5.70 -0.33
C ILE A 27 2.73 -6.01 -0.98
N GLU A 28 2.82 -7.18 -1.61
CA GLU A 28 4.04 -7.63 -2.27
C GLU A 28 3.89 -7.56 -3.78
N ALA A 29 4.93 -7.05 -4.43
CA ALA A 29 5.02 -7.05 -5.89
C ALA A 29 6.42 -7.49 -6.29
N THR A 30 6.50 -8.32 -7.32
CA THR A 30 7.75 -8.84 -7.83
C THR A 30 7.83 -8.62 -9.34
N GLN A 31 9.00 -8.20 -9.80
CA GLN A 31 9.28 -8.01 -11.22
C GLN A 31 10.75 -8.37 -11.47
N ASP A 32 10.98 -9.39 -12.28
CA ASP A 32 12.31 -9.81 -12.74
C ASP A 32 13.34 -9.96 -11.60
N GLY A 33 12.92 -10.58 -10.50
CA GLY A 33 13.79 -10.83 -9.34
C GLY A 33 13.90 -9.67 -8.37
N PHE A 34 13.20 -8.57 -8.60
CA PHE A 34 13.10 -7.44 -7.69
C PHE A 34 11.76 -7.51 -6.98
N THR A 35 11.78 -7.50 -5.64
CA THR A 35 10.57 -7.60 -4.84
C THR A 35 10.45 -6.39 -3.92
N VAL A 36 9.27 -5.76 -3.90
CA VAL A 36 8.95 -4.66 -3.01
C VAL A 36 7.77 -5.07 -2.13
N VAL A 37 7.89 -4.83 -0.85
CA VAL A 37 6.76 -4.95 0.09
C VAL A 37 6.39 -3.53 0.53
N MET A 38 5.13 -3.19 0.37
CA MET A 38 4.59 -1.87 0.69
C MET A 38 3.41 -2.04 1.64
N ASP A 39 3.20 -1.09 2.54
CA ASP A 39 2.00 -1.12 3.37
C ASP A 39 0.84 -0.41 2.67
N GLY A 40 -0.34 -0.42 3.31
CA GLY A 40 -1.53 0.22 2.77
C GLY A 40 -1.48 1.74 2.78
N GLU A 41 -0.49 2.33 3.43
CA GLU A 41 -0.24 3.78 3.43
C GLU A 41 0.81 4.20 2.40
N PHE A 42 1.17 3.29 1.49
CA PHE A 42 2.16 3.51 0.43
C PHE A 42 3.59 3.68 0.94
N GLU A 43 3.88 3.16 2.12
CA GLU A 43 5.23 3.16 2.66
C GLU A 43 5.93 1.87 2.25
N VAL A 44 7.15 1.97 1.74
CA VAL A 44 7.96 0.79 1.40
C VAL A 44 8.52 0.18 2.67
N ILE A 45 8.18 -1.08 2.93
CA ILE A 45 8.62 -1.80 4.12
C ILE A 45 9.93 -2.51 3.87
N SER A 46 10.06 -3.15 2.71
CA SER A 46 11.26 -3.89 2.37
C SER A 46 11.47 -3.95 0.86
N VAL A 47 12.72 -4.13 0.48
CA VAL A 47 13.14 -4.32 -0.90
C VAL A 47 14.08 -5.50 -0.92
N THR A 48 13.84 -6.44 -1.82
CA THR A 48 14.68 -7.63 -1.99
C THR A 48 15.08 -7.76 -3.44
N ILE A 49 16.35 -8.06 -3.69
CA ILE A 49 16.88 -8.32 -5.03
C ILE A 49 17.45 -9.73 -5.01
N SER A 50 17.03 -10.58 -5.94
CA SER A 50 17.55 -11.94 -6.04
C SER A 50 19.00 -11.93 -6.51
N ASP A 51 19.75 -12.98 -6.19
CA ASP A 51 21.13 -13.11 -6.63
C ASP A 51 21.23 -13.12 -8.15
N GLU A 52 20.26 -13.74 -8.82
CA GLU A 52 20.19 -13.79 -10.28
C GLU A 52 19.95 -12.41 -10.87
N ALA A 53 19.07 -11.62 -10.25
CA ALA A 53 18.82 -10.25 -10.68
C ALA A 53 20.05 -9.37 -10.52
N MET A 54 20.80 -9.58 -9.43
CA MET A 54 22.06 -8.85 -9.21
C MET A 54 23.11 -9.20 -10.25
N ALA A 55 23.23 -10.47 -10.58
CA ALA A 55 24.18 -10.91 -11.63
C ALA A 55 23.80 -10.34 -12.99
N GLU A 56 22.52 -10.32 -13.31
CA GLU A 56 22.00 -9.78 -14.56
C GLU A 56 22.18 -8.26 -14.63
N ALA A 57 22.04 -7.57 -13.50
CA ALA A 57 22.17 -6.12 -13.42
C ALA A 57 23.57 -5.65 -13.80
N ALA A 58 24.60 -6.45 -13.53
CA ALA A 58 25.97 -6.13 -13.92
C ALA A 58 26.13 -6.03 -15.44
N LYS A 59 25.30 -6.77 -16.18
CA LYS A 59 25.32 -6.81 -17.65
C LYS A 59 24.29 -5.88 -18.26
N ASN A 60 23.23 -5.57 -17.54
CA ASN A 60 22.09 -4.82 -18.07
C ASN A 60 21.51 -3.91 -16.98
N LYS A 61 22.18 -2.81 -16.71
CA LYS A 61 21.75 -1.83 -15.72
C LYS A 61 20.36 -1.27 -16.02
N LYS A 62 20.11 -0.95 -17.30
CA LYS A 62 18.81 -0.41 -17.72
C LYS A 62 17.67 -1.39 -17.50
N GLY A 63 17.94 -2.68 -17.67
CA GLY A 63 16.97 -3.72 -17.41
C GLY A 63 16.55 -3.73 -15.94
N LEU A 64 17.52 -3.59 -15.02
CA LEU A 64 17.23 -3.49 -13.60
C LEU A 64 16.43 -2.24 -13.27
N GLU A 65 16.82 -1.11 -13.81
CA GLU A 65 16.12 0.17 -13.60
C GLU A 65 14.66 0.06 -14.05
N GLY A 66 14.41 -0.56 -15.20
CA GLY A 66 13.06 -0.80 -15.71
C GLY A 66 12.26 -1.75 -14.85
N ALA A 67 12.91 -2.81 -14.34
CA ALA A 67 12.26 -3.77 -13.43
C ALA A 67 11.84 -3.10 -12.13
N ILE A 68 12.71 -2.26 -11.58
CA ILE A 68 12.41 -1.50 -10.35
C ILE A 68 11.20 -0.59 -10.58
N GLN A 69 11.19 0.16 -11.69
CA GLN A 69 10.10 1.06 -12.03
C GLN A 69 8.77 0.30 -12.13
N LYS A 70 8.76 -0.80 -12.87
CA LYS A 70 7.57 -1.63 -13.04
C LYS A 70 7.10 -2.22 -11.72
N CYS A 71 8.02 -2.68 -10.89
CA CYS A 71 7.71 -3.25 -9.59
C CYS A 71 7.07 -2.22 -8.66
N LEU A 72 7.65 -1.03 -8.59
CA LEU A 72 7.12 0.06 -7.76
C LEU A 72 5.72 0.47 -8.21
N ASN A 73 5.51 0.61 -9.51
CA ASN A 73 4.20 0.96 -10.06
C ASN A 73 3.17 -0.13 -9.77
N LYS A 74 3.57 -1.39 -9.88
CA LYS A 74 2.71 -2.53 -9.57
C LYS A 74 2.31 -2.54 -8.09
N ALA A 75 3.27 -2.34 -7.21
CA ALA A 75 3.03 -2.30 -5.76
C ALA A 75 2.10 -1.14 -5.41
N THR A 76 2.34 0.04 -5.95
CA THR A 76 1.51 1.23 -5.72
C THR A 76 0.08 1.00 -6.17
N LYS A 77 -0.11 0.41 -7.34
CA LYS A 77 -1.44 0.09 -7.87
C LYS A 77 -2.19 -0.85 -6.96
N LYS A 78 -1.53 -1.91 -6.52
CA LYS A 78 -2.12 -2.86 -5.57
C LYS A 78 -2.49 -2.19 -4.25
N ALA A 79 -1.59 -1.34 -3.73
CA ALA A 79 -1.83 -0.61 -2.49
C ALA A 79 -3.03 0.33 -2.61
N GLN A 80 -3.17 1.02 -3.74
CA GLN A 80 -4.32 1.89 -4.00
C GLN A 80 -5.63 1.11 -4.01
N GLN A 81 -5.64 -0.07 -4.64
CA GLN A 81 -6.82 -0.92 -4.66
C GLN A 81 -7.22 -1.40 -3.27
N VAL A 82 -6.25 -1.84 -2.48
CA VAL A 82 -6.50 -2.30 -1.12
C VAL A 82 -6.99 -1.16 -0.23
N ALA A 83 -6.35 0.01 -0.34
CA ALA A 83 -6.77 1.19 0.42
C ALA A 83 -8.20 1.60 0.07
N ALA A 84 -8.56 1.56 -1.22
CA ALA A 84 -9.91 1.89 -1.66
C ALA A 84 -10.94 0.89 -1.12
N GLU A 85 -10.61 -0.38 -1.08
CA GLU A 85 -11.49 -1.42 -0.53
C GLU A 85 -11.70 -1.24 0.97
N GLU A 86 -10.64 -0.91 1.71
CA GLU A 86 -10.74 -0.65 3.15
C GLU A 86 -11.58 0.59 3.43
N MET A 87 -11.41 1.64 2.64
CA MET A 87 -12.22 2.86 2.77
C MET A 87 -13.70 2.57 2.47
N LYS A 88 -13.98 1.76 1.46
CA LYS A 88 -15.34 1.31 1.15
C LYS A 88 -15.99 0.59 2.32
N GLY A 89 -15.24 -0.32 2.94
CA GLY A 89 -15.72 -1.06 4.10
C GLY A 89 -16.10 -0.14 5.25
N VAL A 90 -15.26 0.84 5.55
CA VAL A 90 -15.49 1.80 6.62
C VAL A 90 -16.68 2.71 6.29
N MET A 91 -16.75 3.22 5.07
CA MET A 91 -17.86 4.06 4.63
C MET A 91 -19.19 3.30 4.71
N GLY A 92 -19.19 2.02 4.37
CA GLY A 92 -20.36 1.15 4.54
C GLY A 92 -20.79 1.01 5.97
N GLN A 93 -19.83 0.80 6.89
CA GLN A 93 -20.09 0.68 8.33
C GLN A 93 -20.64 1.97 8.92
N MET A 94 -20.23 3.10 8.40
CA MET A 94 -20.69 4.41 8.86
C MET A 94 -22.01 4.84 8.20
N GLY A 95 -22.54 4.06 7.27
CA GLY A 95 -23.76 4.38 6.56
C GLY A 95 -23.62 5.50 5.56
N LEU A 96 -22.38 5.87 5.22
CA LEU A 96 -22.11 6.97 4.31
C LEU A 96 -22.11 6.55 2.84
N GLY A 97 -22.11 5.25 2.59
CA GLY A 97 -22.12 4.71 1.24
C GLY A 97 -23.46 4.26 0.73
N GLY A 98 -24.50 4.56 1.50
CA GLY A 98 -25.88 4.13 1.27
C GLY A 98 -26.60 4.77 0.14
#